data_eb3365acc992b355401a2ca46609fe38
#
_entry.id   eb3365acc992b355401a2ca46609fe38
#
_cell.length_a   1.000
_cell.length_b   1.000
_cell.length_c   1.000
_cell.angle_alpha   90.00
_cell.angle_beta   90.00
_cell.angle_gamma   90.00
#
_symmetry.space_group_name_H-M   'P 1'
#
loop_
_entity.id
_entity.type
_entity.pdbx_description
1 polymer ?
#
loop_
_entity_poly.entity_id
_entity_poly.type
_entity_poly.pdbx_seq_one_letter_code
_entity_poly.pdbx_strand_id
1 'polypeptide(L)'
;MKNKKFWNWKSRKTLNQETNEEIVERVLSLNGTIAEESWFDDDVTPQLFKDELNAGSGDITVWINSPGGDCVAAAQIYNMLADYKGNVTVKIDGIAASAASVIAMAGDNVLMSPVSMMMIHNPATVAFGDHTEMAKAIEMLEGVKDSI
;
A
#
# COMPACT_ATOMS: atom_id res chain seq x y z
N MET A 1 -16.63 4.01 -17.01
CA MET A 1 -16.79 3.58 -15.60
C MET A 1 -15.84 4.41 -14.76
N LYS A 2 -16.24 4.91 -13.60
CA LYS A 2 -15.29 5.56 -12.69
C LYS A 2 -14.37 4.49 -12.12
N ASN A 3 -13.07 4.65 -12.29
CA ASN A 3 -12.08 3.76 -11.69
C ASN A 3 -12.22 3.78 -10.17
N LYS A 4 -12.16 2.61 -9.57
CA LYS A 4 -12.39 2.44 -8.15
C LYS A 4 -11.09 2.65 -7.37
N LYS A 5 -11.09 3.66 -6.51
CA LYS A 5 -10.03 3.88 -5.54
C LYS A 5 -9.93 2.69 -4.59
N PHE A 6 -8.73 2.13 -4.41
CA PHE A 6 -8.46 1.04 -3.46
C PHE A 6 -8.04 1.53 -2.08
N TRP A 7 -8.06 2.84 -1.86
CA TRP A 7 -7.76 3.44 -0.55
C TRP A 7 -8.83 4.42 -0.12
N ASN A 8 -8.93 4.63 1.19
CA ASN A 8 -9.85 5.58 1.79
C ASN A 8 -9.23 6.21 3.04
N TRP A 9 -9.44 7.51 3.21
CA TRP A 9 -9.02 8.25 4.38
C TRP A 9 -10.19 8.49 5.33
N LYS A 10 -9.93 8.32 6.63
CA LYS A 10 -10.83 8.68 7.72
C LYS A 10 -10.06 9.43 8.81
N SER A 11 -10.75 10.28 9.54
CA SER A 11 -10.24 10.90 10.77
C SER A 11 -10.92 10.26 11.96
N ARG A 12 -10.13 9.82 12.93
CA ARG A 12 -10.61 9.31 14.20
C ARG A 12 -10.24 10.29 15.30
N LYS A 13 -11.21 10.68 16.10
CA LYS A 13 -11.02 11.52 17.28
C LYS A 13 -10.91 10.62 18.51
N THR A 14 -9.82 10.76 19.24
CA THR A 14 -9.61 10.09 20.53
C THR A 14 -9.25 11.14 21.58
N LEU A 15 -9.65 10.90 22.83
CA LEU A 15 -9.23 11.72 23.96
C LEU A 15 -7.96 11.10 24.57
N ASN A 16 -6.94 11.90 24.72
CA ASN A 16 -5.82 11.54 25.57
C ASN A 16 -6.29 11.52 27.04
N GLN A 17 -6.29 10.37 27.67
CA GLN A 17 -6.81 10.20 29.02
C GLN A 17 -5.96 10.91 30.09
N GLU A 18 -4.68 11.21 29.78
CA GLU A 18 -3.80 11.89 30.72
C GLU A 18 -3.89 13.42 30.63
N THR A 19 -4.01 13.95 29.38
CA THR A 19 -4.03 15.41 29.14
C THR A 19 -5.42 15.97 28.90
N ASN A 20 -6.42 15.11 28.68
CA ASN A 20 -7.80 15.45 28.29
C ASN A 20 -7.88 16.25 26.97
N GLU A 21 -6.84 16.16 26.14
CA GLU A 21 -6.79 16.78 24.82
C GLU A 21 -7.38 15.87 23.75
N GLU A 22 -8.04 16.47 22.78
CA GLU A 22 -8.56 15.76 21.61
C GLU A 22 -7.41 15.48 20.65
N ILE A 23 -7.12 14.19 20.41
CA ILE A 23 -6.17 13.75 19.39
C ILE A 23 -6.94 13.36 18.15
N VAL A 24 -6.59 13.98 17.03
CA VAL A 24 -7.11 13.59 15.71
C VAL A 24 -6.12 12.65 15.05
N GLU A 25 -6.50 11.39 14.92
CA GLU A 25 -5.73 10.37 14.21
C GLU A 25 -6.21 10.28 12.76
N ARG A 26 -5.30 10.33 11.81
CA ARG A 26 -5.58 10.07 10.41
C ARG A 26 -5.43 8.58 10.12
N VAL A 27 -6.45 8.01 9.52
CA VAL A 27 -6.50 6.57 9.21
C VAL A 27 -6.65 6.38 7.71
N LEU A 28 -5.67 5.70 7.12
CA LEU A 28 -5.70 5.24 5.73
C LEU A 28 -6.09 3.77 5.71
N SER A 29 -7.07 3.42 4.91
CA SER A 29 -7.45 2.02 4.66
C SER A 29 -7.13 1.63 3.23
N LEU A 30 -6.38 0.56 3.05
CA LEU A 30 -6.06 -0.07 1.76
C LEU A 30 -6.83 -1.39 1.69
N ASN A 31 -7.83 -1.46 0.81
CA ASN A 31 -8.71 -2.61 0.68
C ASN A 31 -8.82 -3.09 -0.76
N GLY A 32 -8.79 -4.41 -0.94
CA GLY A 32 -8.92 -5.04 -2.25
C GLY A 32 -7.63 -4.99 -3.06
N THR A 33 -7.74 -5.23 -4.35
CA THR A 33 -6.61 -5.31 -5.28
C THR A 33 -5.97 -3.94 -5.49
N ILE A 34 -4.64 -3.90 -5.39
CA ILE A 34 -3.86 -2.67 -5.60
C ILE A 34 -3.79 -2.37 -7.10
N ALA A 35 -4.31 -1.20 -7.50
CA ALA A 35 -4.31 -0.74 -8.89
C ALA A 35 -4.94 -1.74 -9.87
N GLU A 36 -6.09 -2.30 -9.51
CA GLU A 36 -6.80 -3.30 -10.33
C GLU A 36 -7.15 -2.78 -11.73
N GLU A 37 -7.56 -1.51 -11.82
CA GLU A 37 -8.02 -0.92 -13.06
C GLU A 37 -6.98 -0.01 -13.68
N SER A 38 -6.51 0.96 -12.97
CA SER A 38 -5.51 1.92 -13.44
C SER A 38 -4.78 2.60 -12.30
N TRP A 39 -3.54 2.97 -12.55
CA TRP A 39 -2.72 3.76 -11.65
C TRP A 39 -2.10 4.97 -12.36
N PHE A 40 -2.07 4.97 -13.68
CA PHE A 40 -1.29 5.93 -14.46
C PHE A 40 -2.14 6.91 -15.30
N ASP A 41 -3.34 6.54 -15.69
CA ASP A 41 -4.05 7.21 -16.79
C ASP A 41 -5.41 7.84 -16.46
N ASP A 42 -5.89 7.74 -15.20
CA ASP A 42 -7.26 8.14 -14.87
C ASP A 42 -7.38 8.91 -13.56
N ASP A 43 -8.59 9.02 -13.03
CA ASP A 43 -8.92 9.70 -11.77
C ASP A 43 -8.20 9.11 -10.55
N VAL A 44 -7.62 7.92 -10.67
CA VAL A 44 -6.91 7.20 -9.61
C VAL A 44 -5.42 7.17 -9.91
N THR A 45 -4.70 8.20 -9.51
CA THR A 45 -3.28 8.39 -9.86
C THR A 45 -2.36 8.36 -8.64
N PRO A 46 -1.05 8.09 -8.84
CA PRO A 46 -0.05 8.27 -7.80
C PRO A 46 -0.07 9.68 -7.19
N GLN A 47 -0.31 10.69 -8.02
CA GLN A 47 -0.36 12.06 -7.55
C GLN A 47 -1.55 12.30 -6.61
N LEU A 48 -2.72 11.74 -6.92
CA LEU A 48 -3.89 11.83 -6.04
C LEU A 48 -3.60 11.20 -4.67
N PHE A 49 -2.99 10.02 -4.65
CA PHE A 49 -2.58 9.36 -3.40
C PHE A 49 -1.61 10.23 -2.59
N LYS A 50 -0.61 10.77 -3.26
CA LYS A 50 0.40 11.65 -2.63
C LYS A 50 -0.23 12.92 -2.09
N ASP A 51 -1.12 13.55 -2.83
CA ASP A 51 -1.81 14.78 -2.43
C ASP A 51 -2.69 14.54 -1.21
N GLU A 52 -3.44 13.45 -1.18
CA GLU A 52 -4.26 13.08 -0.03
C GLU A 52 -3.41 12.72 1.20
N LEU A 53 -2.29 12.02 1.02
CA LEU A 53 -1.35 11.71 2.10
C LEU A 53 -0.80 12.99 2.73
N ASN A 54 -0.43 13.95 1.91
CA ASN A 54 0.18 15.21 2.34
C ASN A 54 -0.84 16.31 2.70
N ALA A 55 -2.14 16.06 2.54
CA ALA A 55 -3.19 17.02 2.88
C ALA A 55 -3.36 17.25 4.39
N GLY A 56 -2.76 16.42 5.22
CA GLY A 56 -2.73 16.55 6.67
C GLY A 56 -1.34 16.28 7.22
N SER A 57 -1.21 16.39 8.51
CA SER A 57 0.04 16.19 9.26
C SER A 57 -0.19 15.30 10.48
N GLY A 58 0.90 14.91 11.12
CA GLY A 58 0.88 14.07 12.31
C GLY A 58 0.93 12.58 11.96
N ASP A 59 0.86 11.76 12.98
CA ASP A 59 0.95 10.30 12.83
C ASP A 59 -0.25 9.72 12.09
N ILE A 60 -0.02 8.68 11.33
CA ILE A 60 -1.05 7.97 10.58
C ILE A 60 -1.08 6.49 10.93
N THR A 61 -2.28 5.92 10.87
CA THR A 61 -2.48 4.47 10.90
C THR A 61 -2.92 4.00 9.53
N VAL A 62 -2.27 2.97 9.02
CA VAL A 62 -2.57 2.35 7.73
C VAL A 62 -3.12 0.95 7.95
N TRP A 63 -4.41 0.77 7.69
CA TRP A 63 -5.05 -0.54 7.70
C TRP A 63 -4.91 -1.22 6.33
N ILE A 64 -4.48 -2.46 6.31
CA ILE A 64 -4.30 -3.24 5.08
C ILE A 64 -5.16 -4.50 5.13
N ASN A 65 -5.98 -4.66 4.10
CA ASN A 65 -6.66 -5.92 3.78
C ASN A 65 -6.67 -6.08 2.26
N SER A 66 -5.61 -6.68 1.72
CA SER A 66 -5.37 -6.74 0.28
C SER A 66 -4.67 -8.04 -0.14
N PRO A 67 -5.12 -8.67 -1.24
CA PRO A 67 -4.42 -9.81 -1.83
C PRO A 67 -3.16 -9.40 -2.62
N GLY A 68 -2.89 -8.12 -2.74
CA GLY A 68 -1.83 -7.57 -3.57
C GLY A 68 -2.34 -6.93 -4.86
N GLY A 69 -1.52 -6.94 -5.89
CA GLY A 69 -1.83 -6.37 -7.20
C GLY A 69 -0.57 -5.87 -7.90
N ASP A 70 -0.61 -4.66 -8.43
CA ASP A 70 0.48 -4.08 -9.20
C ASP A 70 1.70 -3.76 -8.31
N CYS A 71 2.85 -4.33 -8.68
CA CYS A 71 4.10 -4.17 -7.94
C CYS A 71 4.68 -2.75 -8.04
N VAL A 72 4.49 -2.08 -9.17
CA VAL A 72 5.00 -0.71 -9.37
C VAL A 72 4.21 0.28 -8.53
N ALA A 73 2.89 0.14 -8.52
CA ALA A 73 2.02 0.93 -7.64
C ALA A 73 2.37 0.71 -6.17
N ALA A 74 2.60 -0.53 -5.76
CA ALA A 74 2.99 -0.85 -4.40
C ALA A 74 4.35 -0.24 -4.02
N ALA A 75 5.32 -0.27 -4.91
CA ALA A 75 6.63 0.34 -4.69
C ALA A 75 6.53 1.87 -4.54
N GLN A 76 5.69 2.53 -5.33
CA GLN A 76 5.44 3.97 -5.19
C GLN A 76 4.77 4.30 -3.85
N ILE A 77 3.76 3.54 -3.46
CA ILE A 77 3.08 3.73 -2.17
C ILE A 77 4.04 3.50 -1.01
N TYR A 78 4.86 2.44 -1.09
CA TYR A 78 5.92 2.20 -0.12
C TYR A 78 6.81 3.44 0.06
N ASN A 79 7.33 3.99 -1.04
CA ASN A 79 8.20 5.16 -0.99
C ASN A 79 7.48 6.38 -0.41
N MET A 80 6.22 6.62 -0.80
CA MET A 80 5.44 7.75 -0.27
C MET A 80 5.22 7.63 1.24
N LEU A 81 4.94 6.44 1.75
CA LEU A 81 4.77 6.18 3.18
C LEU A 81 6.09 6.26 3.94
N ALA A 82 7.18 5.72 3.37
CA ALA A 82 8.50 5.79 3.96
C ALA A 82 9.04 7.23 4.07
N ASP A 83 8.70 8.08 3.10
CA ASP A 83 9.07 9.50 3.08
C ASP A 83 8.14 10.39 3.92
N TYR A 84 7.04 9.83 4.43
CA TYR A 84 6.09 10.58 5.24
C TYR A 84 6.74 11.06 6.55
N LYS A 85 6.50 12.31 6.92
CA LYS A 85 7.20 12.95 8.07
C LYS A 85 6.64 12.57 9.44
N GLY A 86 5.42 12.04 9.50
CA GLY A 86 4.84 11.52 10.73
C GLY A 86 5.18 10.04 10.93
N ASN A 87 4.82 9.50 12.08
CA ASN A 87 4.96 8.07 12.35
C ASN A 87 3.88 7.28 11.61
N VAL A 88 4.27 6.20 10.95
CA VAL A 88 3.38 5.32 10.19
C VAL A 88 3.22 4.01 10.93
N THR A 89 2.04 3.73 11.44
CA THR A 89 1.70 2.43 12.03
C THR A 89 0.82 1.65 11.07
N VAL A 90 1.33 0.54 10.57
CA VAL A 90 0.59 -0.39 9.72
C VAL A 90 -0.11 -1.42 10.59
N LYS A 91 -1.39 -1.67 10.31
CA LYS A 91 -2.20 -2.72 10.93
C LYS A 91 -2.79 -3.62 9.86
N ILE A 92 -2.51 -4.92 9.96
CA ILE A 92 -3.05 -5.89 9.03
C ILE A 92 -4.37 -6.43 9.57
N ASP A 93 -5.45 -6.11 8.88
CA ASP A 93 -6.81 -6.46 9.29
C ASP A 93 -7.14 -7.92 8.95
N GLY A 94 -7.09 -8.30 7.70
CA GLY A 94 -7.29 -9.69 7.27
C GLY A 94 -6.03 -10.27 6.68
N ILE A 95 -5.58 -9.71 5.56
CA ILE A 95 -4.41 -10.19 4.83
C ILE A 95 -3.60 -9.02 4.24
N ALA A 96 -2.29 -9.15 4.24
CA ALA A 96 -1.38 -8.36 3.43
C ALA A 96 -0.56 -9.33 2.58
N ALA A 97 -1.01 -9.57 1.37
CA ALA A 97 -0.39 -10.55 0.48
C ALA A 97 0.31 -9.89 -0.71
N SER A 98 1.40 -10.51 -1.19
CA SER A 98 2.10 -10.10 -2.41
C SER A 98 2.52 -8.61 -2.35
N ALA A 99 2.12 -7.80 -3.32
CA ALA A 99 2.41 -6.36 -3.37
C ALA A 99 1.96 -5.61 -2.10
N ALA A 100 0.88 -6.04 -1.44
CA ALA A 100 0.44 -5.45 -0.18
C ALA A 100 1.41 -5.69 0.97
N SER A 101 2.16 -6.80 0.96
CA SER A 101 3.21 -7.06 1.95
C SER A 101 4.38 -6.07 1.83
N VAL A 102 4.69 -5.63 0.61
CA VAL A 102 5.69 -4.59 0.36
C VAL A 102 5.25 -3.26 0.98
N ILE A 103 4.01 -2.86 0.75
CA ILE A 103 3.46 -1.63 1.35
C ILE A 103 3.52 -1.70 2.89
N ALA A 104 3.18 -2.84 3.47
CA ALA A 104 3.21 -3.03 4.93
C ALA A 104 4.60 -2.75 5.52
N MET A 105 5.66 -3.05 4.80
CA MET A 105 7.04 -2.83 5.25
C MET A 105 7.45 -1.35 5.30
N ALA A 106 6.65 -0.44 4.77
CA ALA A 106 6.87 1.00 4.90
C ALA A 106 6.50 1.55 6.29
N GLY A 107 5.81 0.78 7.12
CA GLY A 107 5.44 1.19 8.46
C GLY A 107 6.63 1.24 9.42
N ASP A 108 6.68 2.26 10.26
CA ASP A 108 7.61 2.31 11.40
C ASP A 108 7.28 1.21 12.41
N ASN A 109 5.99 0.87 12.51
CA ASN A 109 5.48 -0.27 13.25
C ASN A 109 4.51 -1.07 12.36
N VAL A 110 4.63 -2.38 12.40
CA VAL A 110 3.72 -3.30 11.70
C VAL A 110 3.07 -4.22 12.72
N LEU A 111 1.76 -4.10 12.86
CA LEU A 111 0.96 -4.84 13.83
C LEU A 111 0.08 -5.86 13.11
N MET A 112 0.12 -7.07 13.60
CA MET A 112 -0.71 -8.18 13.12
C MET A 112 -1.55 -8.72 14.27
N SER A 113 -2.81 -9.04 14.00
CA SER A 113 -3.63 -9.81 14.94
C SER A 113 -3.31 -11.30 14.84
N PRO A 114 -3.65 -12.10 15.85
CA PRO A 114 -3.45 -13.56 15.81
C PRO A 114 -4.15 -14.27 14.64
N VAL A 115 -5.15 -13.63 14.05
CA VAL A 115 -5.95 -14.19 12.93
C VAL A 115 -5.66 -13.51 11.59
N SER A 116 -4.84 -12.47 11.57
CA SER A 116 -4.41 -11.84 10.32
C SER A 116 -3.24 -12.60 9.68
N MET A 117 -3.09 -12.42 8.38
CA MET A 117 -2.11 -13.13 7.59
C MET A 117 -1.24 -12.17 6.76
N MET A 118 0.03 -12.48 6.65
CA MET A 118 0.94 -11.88 5.68
C MET A 118 1.46 -12.97 4.76
N MET A 119 1.45 -12.71 3.45
CA MET A 119 1.97 -13.64 2.46
C MET A 119 2.97 -12.94 1.54
N ILE A 120 4.17 -13.49 1.52
CA ILE A 120 5.28 -13.03 0.68
C ILE A 120 5.59 -14.14 -0.32
N HIS A 121 5.67 -13.77 -1.60
CA HIS A 121 6.05 -14.69 -2.67
C HIS A 121 6.81 -13.94 -3.77
N ASN A 122 7.52 -14.70 -4.61
CA ASN A 122 8.19 -14.12 -5.76
C ASN A 122 7.18 -13.46 -6.73
N PRO A 123 7.58 -12.40 -7.43
CA PRO A 123 6.71 -11.78 -8.42
C PRO A 123 6.37 -12.75 -9.55
N ALA A 124 5.19 -12.58 -10.13
CA ALA A 124 4.70 -13.36 -11.24
C ALA A 124 4.12 -12.45 -12.32
N THR A 125 4.19 -12.89 -13.56
CA THR A 125 3.58 -12.21 -14.71
C THR A 125 3.06 -13.21 -15.73
N VAL A 126 2.32 -12.70 -16.71
CA VAL A 126 1.94 -13.43 -17.90
C VAL A 126 2.62 -12.79 -19.09
N ALA A 127 3.27 -13.58 -19.93
CA ALA A 127 3.95 -13.11 -21.12
C ALA A 127 3.49 -13.87 -22.36
N PHE A 128 3.41 -13.17 -23.48
CA PHE A 128 3.08 -13.70 -24.78
C PHE A 128 4.13 -13.27 -25.78
N GLY A 129 4.49 -14.13 -26.69
CA GLY A 129 5.45 -13.83 -27.75
C GLY A 129 6.43 -14.98 -28.01
N ASP A 130 7.53 -14.64 -28.70
CA ASP A 130 8.61 -15.57 -28.99
C ASP A 130 9.58 -15.72 -27.80
N HIS A 131 10.66 -16.49 -28.02
CA HIS A 131 11.66 -16.73 -26.99
C HIS A 131 12.33 -15.43 -26.50
N THR A 132 12.45 -14.42 -27.34
CA THR A 132 13.02 -13.11 -26.94
C THR A 132 12.12 -12.39 -25.98
N GLU A 133 10.81 -12.38 -26.21
CA GLU A 133 9.83 -11.79 -25.29
C GLU A 133 9.75 -12.56 -23.97
N MET A 134 9.89 -13.89 -24.01
CA MET A 134 9.96 -14.69 -22.79
C MET A 134 11.22 -14.39 -21.97
N ALA A 135 12.38 -14.23 -22.63
CA ALA A 135 13.63 -13.86 -21.97
C ALA A 135 13.51 -12.48 -21.28
N LYS A 136 12.91 -11.49 -21.93
CA LYS A 136 12.65 -10.16 -21.34
C LYS A 136 11.74 -10.25 -20.11
N ALA A 137 10.71 -11.07 -20.16
CA ALA A 137 9.80 -11.27 -19.03
C ALA A 137 10.53 -11.89 -17.82
N ILE A 138 11.41 -12.86 -18.05
CA ILE A 138 12.24 -13.46 -17.01
C ILE A 138 13.19 -12.41 -16.39
N GLU A 139 13.89 -11.64 -17.20
CA GLU A 139 14.78 -10.57 -16.73
C GLU A 139 14.03 -9.52 -15.90
N MET A 140 12.85 -9.12 -16.35
CA MET A 140 11.99 -8.20 -15.60
C MET A 140 11.58 -8.78 -14.23
N LEU A 141 11.18 -10.05 -14.17
CA LEU A 141 10.79 -10.71 -12.92
C LEU A 141 11.97 -10.81 -11.94
N GLU A 142 13.16 -11.11 -12.43
CA GLU A 142 14.37 -11.13 -11.61
C GLU A 142 14.67 -9.74 -11.04
N GLY A 143 14.58 -8.69 -11.88
CA GLY A 143 14.78 -7.31 -11.44
C GLY A 143 13.77 -6.88 -10.38
N VAL A 144 12.49 -7.24 -10.53
CA VAL A 144 11.46 -6.96 -9.51
C VAL A 144 11.74 -7.73 -8.23
N LYS A 145 12.08 -9.02 -8.33
CA LYS A 145 12.43 -9.85 -7.17
C LYS A 145 13.61 -9.28 -6.37
N ASP A 146 14.63 -8.78 -7.05
CA ASP A 146 15.81 -8.23 -6.39
C ASP A 146 15.54 -6.86 -5.73
N SER A 147 14.51 -6.15 -6.16
CA SER A 147 14.15 -4.82 -5.64
C SER A 147 13.19 -4.84 -4.46
N ILE A 148 12.56 -5.94 -4.22
CA ILE A 148 11.62 -6.15 -3.10
C ILE A 148 12.05 -7.30 -2.20
#